data_9fc890ee799a458ab68d70c81cde211e
#
_entry.id   9fc890ee799a458ab68d70c81cde211e
#
_cell.length_a   1.000
_cell.length_b   1.000
_cell.length_c   1.000
_cell.angle_alpha   90.00
_cell.angle_beta   90.00
_cell.angle_gamma   90.00
#
_symmetry.space_group_name_H-M   'P 1'
#
loop_
_entity.id
_entity.type
_entity.pdbx_description
1 polymer ?
#
loop_
_entity_poly.entity_id
_entity_poly.type
_entity_poly.pdbx_seq_one_letter_code
_entity_poly.pdbx_strand_id
1 'polypeptide(L)' 'RIIDESGSISVKTLGGALTIEDGSGDIDVRHIKGLVTITDGSGSIYVNDTLGLAIIEAGSGDLSIDNINGPVKLNK' A
#
# COMPACT_ATOMS: atom_id res chain seq x y z
N ARG A 1 4.37 7.99 7.84
CA ARG A 1 3.57 6.93 8.40
C ARG A 1 2.11 7.36 8.51
N ILE A 2 1.23 6.57 7.96
CA ILE A 2 -0.21 6.87 7.97
C ILE A 2 -0.93 5.76 8.73
N ILE A 3 -1.74 6.16 9.68
CA ILE A 3 -2.55 5.22 10.45
C ILE A 3 -4.00 5.65 10.32
N ASP A 4 -4.86 4.75 9.86
CA ASP A 4 -6.28 5.03 9.70
C ASP A 4 -7.06 3.78 10.10
N GLU A 5 -8.12 3.97 10.88
CA GLU A 5 -8.96 2.85 11.31
C GLU A 5 -10.03 2.55 10.27
N SER A 6 -10.49 3.56 9.56
CA SER A 6 -11.49 3.39 8.52
C SER A 6 -11.43 4.56 7.56
N GLY A 7 -11.96 4.36 6.36
CA GLY A 7 -11.95 5.39 5.34
C GLY A 7 -10.93 5.10 4.26
N SER A 8 -10.88 5.95 3.26
CA SER A 8 -10.00 5.78 2.12
C SER A 8 -8.71 6.56 2.30
N ILE A 9 -7.61 5.95 1.91
CA ILE A 9 -6.29 6.57 1.92
C ILE A 9 -5.80 6.69 0.49
N SER A 10 -5.36 7.88 0.10
CA SER A 10 -4.78 8.10 -1.21
C SER A 10 -3.45 8.79 -1.06
N VAL A 11 -2.39 8.16 -1.55
CA VAL A 11 -1.03 8.71 -1.49
C VAL A 11 -0.48 8.75 -2.90
N LYS A 12 0.02 9.92 -3.30
CA LYS A 12 0.58 10.12 -4.62
C LYS A 12 1.91 10.85 -4.50
N THR A 13 2.89 10.39 -5.27
CA THR A 13 4.17 11.07 -5.44
C THR A 13 4.90 11.28 -4.11
N LEU A 14 5.46 10.21 -3.59
CA LEU A 14 6.26 10.26 -2.37
C LEU A 14 7.69 9.86 -2.71
N GLY A 15 8.65 10.65 -2.25
CA GLY A 15 10.06 10.43 -2.55
C GLY A 15 10.80 9.56 -1.54
N GLY A 16 10.12 8.92 -0.62
CA GLY A 16 10.77 8.10 0.39
C GLY A 16 9.90 6.95 0.84
N ALA A 17 10.23 6.37 1.98
CA ALA A 17 9.50 5.24 2.50
C ALA A 17 8.09 5.62 2.94
N LEU A 18 7.16 4.70 2.75
CA LEU A 18 5.77 4.90 3.13
C LEU A 18 5.30 3.72 3.99
N THR A 19 4.69 4.02 5.10
CA THR A 19 4.08 3.01 5.96
C THR A 19 2.62 3.36 6.19
N ILE A 20 1.72 2.44 5.88
CA ILE A 20 0.28 2.63 6.02
C ILE A 20 -0.27 1.52 6.90
N GLU A 21 -1.05 1.90 7.89
CA GLU A 21 -1.80 0.96 8.72
C GLU A 21 -3.27 1.36 8.69
N ASP A 22 -4.12 0.49 8.17
CA ASP A 22 -5.53 0.77 8.00
C ASP A 22 -6.35 -0.41 8.50
N GLY A 23 -7.36 -0.12 9.29
CA GLY A 23 -8.27 -1.16 9.75
C GLY A 23 -9.27 -1.57 8.70
N SER A 24 -9.84 -0.61 7.96
CA SER A 24 -10.77 -0.90 6.87
C SER A 24 -10.80 0.29 5.93
N GLY A 25 -11.22 0.04 4.69
CA GLY A 25 -11.29 1.07 3.67
C GLY A 25 -10.33 0.80 2.53
N ASP A 26 -10.37 1.65 1.54
CA ASP A 26 -9.56 1.49 0.33
C ASP A 26 -8.24 2.25 0.47
N ILE A 27 -7.20 1.67 -0.08
CA ILE A 27 -5.87 2.29 -0.11
C ILE A 27 -5.43 2.42 -1.56
N ASP A 28 -5.03 3.63 -1.95
CA ASP A 28 -4.54 3.93 -3.28
C ASP A 28 -3.16 4.56 -3.15
N VAL A 29 -2.13 3.89 -3.65
CA VAL A 29 -0.75 4.34 -3.53
C VAL A 29 -0.13 4.40 -4.92
N ARG A 30 0.44 5.55 -5.27
CA ARG A 30 1.02 5.78 -6.60
C ARG A 30 2.32 6.57 -6.51
N HIS A 31 3.25 6.26 -7.40
CA HIS A 31 4.50 7.04 -7.59
C HIS A 31 5.33 7.14 -6.31
N ILE A 32 5.63 6.02 -5.72
CA ILE A 32 6.41 5.97 -4.48
C ILE A 32 7.83 5.55 -4.84
N LYS A 33 8.82 6.32 -4.38
CA LYS A 33 10.23 6.07 -4.66
C LYS A 33 10.95 5.45 -3.48
N GLY A 34 10.31 4.60 -2.74
CA GLY A 34 10.96 3.99 -1.59
C GLY A 34 10.22 2.75 -1.15
N LEU A 35 10.55 2.30 0.04
CA LEU A 35 9.90 1.13 0.61
C LEU A 35 8.45 1.44 0.94
N VAL A 36 7.56 0.57 0.51
CA VAL A 36 6.14 0.68 0.83
C VAL A 36 5.76 -0.47 1.75
N THR A 37 5.19 -0.13 2.89
CA THR A 37 4.67 -1.11 3.83
C THR A 37 3.20 -0.81 4.09
N ILE A 38 2.33 -1.76 3.78
CA ILE A 38 0.89 -1.57 3.92
C ILE A 38 0.33 -2.71 4.76
N THR A 39 -0.42 -2.34 5.78
CA THR A 39 -1.14 -3.30 6.61
C THR A 39 -2.61 -2.89 6.62
N ASP A 40 -3.49 -3.78 6.12
CA ASP A 40 -4.91 -3.50 6.00
C ASP A 40 -5.72 -4.68 6.53
N GLY A 41 -6.70 -4.39 7.35
CA GLY A 41 -7.59 -5.42 7.86
C GLY A 41 -8.63 -5.84 6.83
N SER A 42 -9.22 -4.88 6.12
CA SER A 42 -10.19 -5.16 5.07
C SER A 42 -10.26 -3.99 4.11
N GLY A 43 -10.76 -4.23 2.90
CA GLY A 43 -10.85 -3.22 1.88
C GLY A 43 -9.91 -3.50 0.72
N SER A 44 -9.97 -2.66 -0.28
CA SER A 44 -9.17 -2.83 -1.49
C SER A 44 -7.85 -2.06 -1.40
N ILE A 45 -6.79 -2.66 -1.90
CA ILE A 45 -5.48 -2.03 -1.93
C ILE A 45 -5.05 -1.92 -3.40
N TYR A 46 -4.70 -0.71 -3.81
CA TYR A 46 -4.18 -0.44 -5.14
C TYR A 46 -2.81 0.20 -5.03
N VAL A 47 -1.80 -0.48 -5.55
CA VAL A 47 -0.43 0.02 -5.54
C VAL A 47 0.06 0.09 -6.98
N ASN A 48 0.51 1.26 -7.40
CA ASN A 48 0.92 1.49 -8.76
C ASN A 48 2.18 2.33 -8.80
N ASP A 49 3.12 1.94 -9.65
CA ASP A 49 4.32 2.72 -9.96
C ASP A 49 5.16 3.00 -8.72
N THR A 50 5.69 1.94 -8.13
CA THR A 50 6.58 2.08 -6.98
C THR A 50 7.98 1.58 -7.33
N LEU A 51 8.97 2.18 -6.70
CA LEU A 51 10.36 1.75 -6.76
C LEU A 51 10.75 1.20 -5.40
N GLY A 52 11.37 0.04 -5.39
CA GLY A 52 11.84 -0.57 -4.16
C GLY A 52 10.95 -1.68 -3.67
N LEU A 53 11.14 -2.07 -2.43
CA LEU A 53 10.44 -3.20 -1.83
C LEU A 53 9.03 -2.79 -1.39
N ALA A 54 8.06 -3.60 -1.75
CA ALA A 54 6.69 -3.44 -1.28
C ALA A 54 6.33 -4.61 -0.37
N ILE A 55 5.93 -4.32 0.85
CA ILE A 55 5.46 -5.30 1.81
C ILE A 55 3.98 -5.02 2.08
N ILE A 56 3.13 -5.98 1.74
CA ILE A 56 1.69 -5.76 1.81
C ILE A 56 1.05 -6.88 2.60
N GLU A 57 0.29 -6.50 3.61
CA GLU A 57 -0.52 -7.41 4.39
C GLU A 57 -1.98 -7.01 4.22
N ALA A 58 -2.71 -7.76 3.43
CA ALA A 58 -4.13 -7.53 3.20
C ALA A 58 -4.92 -8.62 3.89
N GLY A 59 -5.82 -8.25 4.78
CA GLY A 59 -6.64 -9.21 5.48
C GLY A 59 -7.72 -9.80 4.59
N SER A 60 -8.59 -8.96 4.09
CA SER A 60 -9.63 -9.36 3.14
C SER A 60 -9.87 -8.20 2.19
N GLY A 61 -10.42 -8.50 1.02
CA GLY A 61 -10.62 -7.51 -0.01
C GLY A 61 -9.71 -7.76 -1.20
N ASP A 62 -9.75 -6.86 -2.15
CA ASP A 62 -8.99 -6.98 -3.40
C ASP A 62 -7.62 -6.34 -3.26
N LEU A 63 -6.66 -6.95 -3.92
CA LEU A 63 -5.30 -6.43 -3.98
C LEU A 63 -4.92 -6.29 -5.44
N SER A 64 -4.52 -5.09 -5.82
CA SER A 64 -4.08 -4.81 -7.18
C SER A 64 -2.72 -4.12 -7.13
N ILE A 65 -1.74 -4.73 -7.77
CA ILE A 65 -0.37 -4.21 -7.81
C ILE A 65 0.07 -4.13 -9.25
N ASP A 66 0.60 -2.97 -9.64
CA ASP A 66 1.02 -2.74 -11.01
C ASP A 66 2.29 -1.88 -11.03
N ASN A 67 3.16 -2.12 -12.00
CA ASN A 67 4.38 -1.32 -12.22
C ASN A 67 5.27 -1.23 -10.98
N ILE A 68 5.57 -2.36 -10.38
CA ILE A 68 6.44 -2.42 -9.21
C ILE A 68 7.85 -2.76 -9.67
N ASN A 69 8.80 -1.88 -9.37
CA ASN A 69 10.22 -2.05 -9.70
C ASN A 69 11.02 -2.52 -8.50
N GLY A 70 10.66 -3.66 -7.96
CA GLY A 70 11.37 -4.20 -6.84
C GLY A 70 10.69 -5.45 -6.31
N PRO A 71 11.26 -6.08 -5.29
CA PRO A 71 10.63 -7.26 -4.71
C PRO A 71 9.27 -6.91 -4.10
N VAL A 72 8.32 -7.82 -4.24
CA VAL A 72 7.01 -7.67 -3.61
C VAL A 72 6.81 -8.83 -2.66
N LYS A 73 6.46 -8.51 -1.42
CA LYS A 73 6.19 -9.51 -0.41
C LYS A 73 4.73 -9.37 -0.02
N LEU A 74 3.97 -10.41 -0.27
CA LEU A 74 2.55 -10.43 0.02
C LEU A 74 2.26 -11.39 1.16
N ASN A 75 1.47 -10.95 2.10
CA ASN A 75 1.00 -11.76 3.18
C ASN A 75 -0.51 -11.57 3.30
N LYS A 76 -1.25 -12.57 2.87
CA LYS A 76 -2.69 -12.40 2.75
C LYS A 76 -3.45 -13.53 3.41
#